data_84221424a0935c091621fe748ec3a572
#
_entry.id   84221424a0935c091621fe748ec3a572
#
_cell.length_a   1.000
_cell.length_b   1.000
_cell.length_c   1.000
_cell.angle_alpha   90.00
_cell.angle_beta   90.00
_cell.angle_gamma   90.00
#
_symmetry.space_group_name_H-M   'P 1'
#
loop_
_entity.id
_entity.type
_entity.pdbx_description
1 polymer ?
#
loop_
_entity_poly.entity_id
_entity_poly.type
_entity_poly.pdbx_seq_one_letter_code
_entity_poly.pdbx_strand_id
1 'polypeptide(L)'
;MLTCDIAACCKRLRLSRNIVDMSDKIQADSHQEYLLKLLQSEIIHREKTRKDKLLKKAGFYTIKTFESFRFDEVKLPSGITPEYLKECEFIKNKTNIVMYGNVGTGKTHLSIALGIEACNMGLEVRFFRTSAPREQAGGTKESRNIVRLLEGPE
;
A
#
# COMPACT_ATOMS: atom_id res chain seq x y z
N MET A 1 4.52 1.90 -37.53
CA MET A 1 3.73 3.12 -37.79
C MET A 1 2.56 3.17 -36.82
N LEU A 2 1.60 2.26 -36.85
CA LEU A 2 0.41 2.26 -35.96
C LEU A 2 0.74 2.32 -34.45
N THR A 3 1.76 1.58 -34.00
CA THR A 3 2.19 1.55 -32.59
C THR A 3 2.68 2.93 -32.11
N CYS A 4 3.34 3.71 -32.96
CA CYS A 4 3.76 5.06 -32.62
C CYS A 4 2.57 6.00 -32.49
N ASP A 5 1.56 5.85 -33.35
CA ASP A 5 0.36 6.67 -33.33
C ASP A 5 -0.48 6.38 -32.07
N ILE A 6 -0.61 5.08 -31.71
CA ILE A 6 -1.25 4.67 -30.45
C ILE A 6 -0.50 5.26 -29.25
N ALA A 7 0.84 5.20 -29.23
CA ALA A 7 1.63 5.75 -28.14
C ALA A 7 1.44 7.29 -28.02
N ALA A 8 1.35 8.00 -29.13
CA ALA A 8 1.08 9.44 -29.13
C ALA A 8 -0.32 9.76 -28.57
N CYS A 9 -1.34 8.98 -28.96
CA CYS A 9 -2.69 9.10 -28.41
C CYS A 9 -2.73 8.81 -26.90
N CYS A 10 -2.07 7.73 -26.46
CA CYS A 10 -1.96 7.40 -25.04
C CYS A 10 -1.36 8.54 -24.22
N LYS A 11 -0.29 9.16 -24.72
CA LYS A 11 0.34 10.32 -24.07
C LYS A 11 -0.63 11.50 -23.93
N ARG A 12 -1.38 11.83 -24.96
CA ARG A 12 -2.38 12.91 -24.93
C ARG A 12 -3.53 12.63 -23.98
N LEU A 13 -3.99 11.38 -23.91
CA LEU A 13 -5.06 10.92 -23.03
C LEU A 13 -4.57 10.58 -21.62
N ARG A 14 -3.28 10.78 -21.32
CA ARG A 14 -2.66 10.40 -20.05
C ARG A 14 -2.86 8.90 -19.68
N LEU A 15 -2.90 8.06 -20.71
CA LEU A 15 -2.88 6.62 -20.54
C LEU A 15 -1.44 6.12 -20.40
N SER A 16 -1.26 4.96 -19.72
CA SER A 16 0.06 4.39 -19.56
C SER A 16 0.55 3.72 -20.84
N ARG A 17 1.85 3.44 -20.89
CA ARG A 17 2.45 2.66 -21.99
C ARG A 17 1.90 1.21 -22.01
N ASN A 18 1.34 0.73 -20.92
CA ASN A 18 0.72 -0.59 -20.84
C ASN A 18 -0.31 -0.84 -21.95
N ILE A 19 -1.07 0.18 -22.36
CA ILE A 19 -2.02 0.09 -23.48
C ILE A 19 -1.31 -0.39 -24.77
N VAL A 20 -0.15 0.20 -25.06
CA VAL A 20 0.64 -0.17 -26.25
C VAL A 20 1.15 -1.60 -26.12
N ASP A 21 1.69 -1.93 -24.95
CA ASP A 21 2.29 -3.25 -24.68
C ASP A 21 1.24 -4.38 -24.66
N MET A 22 -0.02 -4.08 -24.38
CA MET A 22 -1.14 -5.03 -24.32
C MET A 22 -1.94 -5.09 -25.61
N SER A 23 -1.85 -4.08 -26.48
CA SER A 23 -2.67 -4.00 -27.70
C SER A 23 -2.53 -5.21 -28.63
N ASP A 24 -1.34 -5.79 -28.71
CA ASP A 24 -1.08 -6.96 -29.57
C ASP A 24 -1.29 -8.31 -28.86
N LYS A 25 -1.52 -8.29 -27.52
CA LYS A 25 -1.62 -9.50 -26.70
C LYS A 25 -3.05 -9.90 -26.39
N ILE A 26 -3.97 -8.94 -26.45
CA ILE A 26 -5.37 -9.18 -26.10
C ILE A 26 -6.09 -9.84 -27.27
N GLN A 27 -6.67 -11.01 -27.02
CA GLN A 27 -7.58 -11.68 -27.94
C GLN A 27 -9.03 -11.46 -27.49
N ALA A 28 -9.91 -11.16 -28.44
CA ALA A 28 -11.33 -10.92 -28.19
C ALA A 28 -12.15 -11.27 -29.43
N ASP A 29 -13.39 -11.69 -29.21
CA ASP A 29 -14.31 -12.09 -30.28
C ASP A 29 -15.01 -10.88 -30.92
N SER A 30 -14.96 -9.73 -30.27
CA SER A 30 -15.53 -8.48 -30.78
C SER A 30 -14.63 -7.26 -30.45
N HIS A 31 -14.81 -6.19 -31.23
CA HIS A 31 -14.10 -4.93 -30.99
C HIS A 31 -14.47 -4.31 -29.62
N GLN A 32 -15.70 -4.48 -29.17
CA GLN A 32 -16.16 -3.97 -27.88
C GLN A 32 -15.50 -4.74 -26.73
N GLU A 33 -15.39 -6.05 -26.84
CA GLU A 33 -14.71 -6.91 -25.88
C GLU A 33 -13.21 -6.59 -25.81
N TYR A 34 -12.58 -6.41 -26.97
CA TYR A 34 -11.19 -5.98 -27.05
C TYR A 34 -10.95 -4.66 -26.30
N LEU A 35 -11.79 -3.66 -26.58
CA LEU A 35 -11.69 -2.36 -25.93
C LEU A 35 -11.89 -2.47 -24.41
N LEU A 36 -12.87 -3.26 -23.96
CA LEU A 36 -13.12 -3.50 -22.56
C LEU A 36 -11.90 -4.13 -21.85
N LYS A 37 -11.37 -5.21 -22.41
CA LYS A 37 -10.18 -5.89 -21.86
C LYS A 37 -8.97 -4.96 -21.81
N LEU A 38 -8.78 -4.15 -22.84
CA LEU A 38 -7.69 -3.17 -22.91
C LEU A 38 -7.80 -2.10 -21.81
N LEU A 39 -8.99 -1.54 -21.62
CA LEU A 39 -9.24 -0.55 -20.56
C LEU A 39 -9.12 -1.17 -19.15
N GLN A 40 -9.60 -2.40 -18.97
CA GLN A 40 -9.43 -3.12 -17.71
C GLN A 40 -7.95 -3.36 -17.38
N SER A 41 -7.13 -3.72 -18.38
CA SER A 41 -5.69 -3.87 -18.19
C SER A 41 -5.02 -2.58 -17.72
N GLU A 42 -5.46 -1.44 -18.25
CA GLU A 42 -4.96 -0.12 -17.85
C GLU A 42 -5.35 0.23 -16.40
N ILE A 43 -6.58 -0.07 -16.00
CA ILE A 43 -7.04 0.14 -14.61
C ILE A 43 -6.16 -0.66 -13.65
N ILE A 44 -6.00 -1.96 -13.90
CA ILE A 44 -5.17 -2.85 -13.08
C ILE A 44 -3.72 -2.35 -13.01
N HIS A 45 -3.16 -1.94 -14.14
CA HIS A 45 -1.79 -1.40 -14.19
C HIS A 45 -1.64 -0.11 -13.35
N ARG A 46 -2.62 0.79 -13.41
CA ARG A 46 -2.61 2.03 -12.62
C ARG A 46 -2.72 1.76 -11.14
N GLU A 47 -3.61 0.85 -10.73
CA GLU A 47 -3.75 0.46 -9.33
C GLU A 47 -2.46 -0.14 -8.78
N LYS A 48 -1.85 -1.06 -9.53
CA LYS A 48 -0.55 -1.63 -9.16
C LYS A 48 0.52 -0.56 -9.02
N THR A 49 0.64 0.31 -10.02
CA THR A 49 1.63 1.41 -10.00
C THR A 49 1.41 2.36 -8.82
N ARG A 50 0.15 2.65 -8.48
CA ARG A 50 -0.21 3.46 -7.31
C ARG A 50 0.23 2.79 -6.01
N LYS A 51 -0.08 1.50 -5.84
CA LYS A 51 0.34 0.72 -4.66
C LYS A 51 1.86 0.69 -4.51
N ASP A 52 2.59 0.41 -5.60
CA ASP A 52 4.05 0.38 -5.60
C ASP A 52 4.66 1.75 -5.21
N LYS A 53 4.06 2.84 -5.68
CA LYS A 53 4.48 4.19 -5.29
C LYS A 53 4.24 4.47 -3.80
N LEU A 54 3.09 4.05 -3.27
CA LEU A 54 2.76 4.22 -1.85
C LEU A 54 3.72 3.41 -0.97
N LEU A 55 3.99 2.15 -1.31
CA LEU A 55 4.96 1.31 -0.60
C LEU A 55 6.37 1.91 -0.60
N LYS A 56 6.84 2.42 -1.74
CA LYS A 56 8.13 3.11 -1.81
C LYS A 56 8.17 4.37 -0.95
N LYS A 57 7.09 5.16 -0.99
CA LYS A 57 6.97 6.41 -0.21
C LYS A 57 6.88 6.16 1.29
N ALA A 58 6.34 5.02 1.71
CA ALA A 58 6.20 4.64 3.11
C ALA A 58 7.54 4.50 3.84
N GLY A 59 8.61 4.13 3.14
CA GLY A 59 9.96 4.07 3.72
C GLY A 59 10.20 2.84 4.60
N PHE A 60 9.52 1.73 4.33
CA PHE A 60 9.80 0.47 5.02
C PHE A 60 11.20 -0.03 4.65
N TYR A 61 12.00 -0.38 5.66
CA TYR A 61 13.36 -0.92 5.45
C TYR A 61 13.35 -2.43 5.14
N THR A 62 12.24 -3.10 5.38
CA THR A 62 12.00 -4.51 5.08
C THR A 62 10.52 -4.73 4.78
N ILE A 63 10.21 -5.77 4.05
CA ILE A 63 8.83 -6.17 3.78
C ILE A 63 8.45 -7.27 4.78
N LYS A 64 7.36 -7.04 5.51
CA LYS A 64 6.78 -7.97 6.47
C LYS A 64 5.26 -7.99 6.26
N THR A 65 4.71 -9.17 6.03
CA THR A 65 3.27 -9.36 5.77
C THR A 65 2.58 -10.10 6.91
N PHE A 66 1.26 -10.05 6.93
CA PHE A 66 0.47 -10.83 7.89
C PHE A 66 0.57 -12.35 7.67
N GLU A 67 0.88 -12.80 6.45
CA GLU A 67 1.06 -14.23 6.15
C GLU A 67 2.19 -14.88 6.96
N SER A 68 3.24 -14.09 7.22
CA SER A 68 4.39 -14.53 8.02
C SER A 68 4.31 -14.13 9.50
N PHE A 69 3.18 -13.54 9.93
CA PHE A 69 2.96 -13.11 11.32
C PHE A 69 2.08 -14.09 12.09
N ARG A 70 2.51 -14.47 13.30
CA ARG A 70 1.76 -15.37 14.18
C ARG A 70 1.07 -14.54 15.26
N PHE A 71 -0.25 -14.64 15.34
CA PHE A 71 -1.06 -13.93 16.33
C PHE A 71 -1.16 -14.68 17.66
N ASP A 72 -0.77 -15.95 17.71
CA ASP A 72 -0.93 -16.84 18.88
C ASP A 72 -0.25 -16.30 20.16
N GLU A 73 0.82 -15.53 19.98
CA GLU A 73 1.59 -14.95 21.09
C GLU A 73 1.22 -13.49 21.39
N VAL A 74 0.20 -12.95 20.70
CA VAL A 74 -0.20 -11.54 20.83
C VAL A 74 -1.47 -11.43 21.66
N LYS A 75 -1.40 -10.70 22.78
CA LYS A 75 -2.59 -10.37 23.56
C LYS A 75 -3.28 -9.17 22.93
N LEU A 76 -4.43 -9.40 22.32
CA LEU A 76 -5.27 -8.34 21.77
C LEU A 76 -6.29 -7.89 22.84
N PRO A 77 -6.63 -6.58 22.91
CA PRO A 77 -7.72 -6.09 23.74
C PRO A 77 -9.08 -6.67 23.33
N SER A 78 -10.05 -6.63 24.24
CA SER A 78 -11.44 -7.00 23.94
C SER A 78 -11.98 -6.21 22.75
N GLY A 79 -12.56 -6.90 21.77
CA GLY A 79 -13.12 -6.31 20.54
C GLY A 79 -12.12 -6.07 19.40
N ILE A 80 -10.84 -6.31 19.62
CA ILE A 80 -9.83 -6.27 18.56
C ILE A 80 -9.50 -7.69 18.12
N THR A 81 -9.75 -7.99 16.85
CA THR A 81 -9.43 -9.30 16.26
C THR A 81 -8.29 -9.16 15.25
N PRO A 82 -7.63 -10.26 14.86
CA PRO A 82 -6.66 -10.22 13.75
C PRO A 82 -7.26 -9.69 12.46
N GLU A 83 -8.53 -9.99 12.18
CA GLU A 83 -9.27 -9.52 11.00
C GLU A 83 -9.47 -8.01 11.05
N TYR A 84 -9.89 -7.45 12.19
CA TYR A 84 -10.01 -6.02 12.42
C TYR A 84 -8.71 -5.27 12.09
N LEU A 85 -7.57 -5.86 12.45
CA LEU A 85 -6.24 -5.30 12.16
C LEU A 85 -5.89 -5.40 10.67
N LYS A 86 -6.15 -6.57 10.04
CA LYS A 86 -5.88 -6.79 8.61
C LYS A 86 -6.73 -5.90 7.70
N GLU A 87 -7.98 -5.65 8.08
CA GLU A 87 -8.91 -4.78 7.36
C GLU A 87 -8.70 -3.28 7.66
N CYS A 88 -7.69 -2.98 8.49
CA CYS A 88 -7.36 -1.61 8.89
C CYS A 88 -8.57 -0.82 9.42
N GLU A 89 -9.53 -1.48 10.08
CA GLU A 89 -10.72 -0.86 10.64
C GLU A 89 -10.40 0.26 11.64
N PHE A 90 -9.27 0.14 12.35
CA PHE A 90 -8.78 1.18 13.27
C PHE A 90 -8.55 2.53 12.55
N ILE A 91 -8.22 2.53 11.26
CA ILE A 91 -8.03 3.75 10.47
C ILE A 91 -9.38 4.41 10.22
N LYS A 92 -10.36 3.63 9.78
CA LYS A 92 -11.75 4.11 9.54
C LYS A 92 -12.34 4.69 10.83
N ASN A 93 -12.03 4.03 11.97
CA ASN A 93 -12.50 4.44 13.29
C ASN A 93 -11.62 5.55 13.93
N LYS A 94 -10.59 6.05 13.22
CA LYS A 94 -9.65 7.08 13.71
C LYS A 94 -9.00 6.70 15.06
N THR A 95 -8.72 5.40 15.26
CA THR A 95 -8.17 4.85 16.51
C THR A 95 -6.67 4.64 16.36
N ASN A 96 -5.91 5.03 17.37
CA ASN A 96 -4.46 4.78 17.42
C ASN A 96 -4.16 3.38 17.97
N ILE A 97 -3.15 2.72 17.41
CA ILE A 97 -2.64 1.45 17.91
C ILE A 97 -1.31 1.70 18.66
N VAL A 98 -1.24 1.24 19.90
CA VAL A 98 -0.01 1.25 20.70
C VAL A 98 0.38 -0.19 20.97
N MET A 99 1.62 -0.56 20.63
CA MET A 99 2.17 -1.90 20.84
C MET A 99 3.28 -1.83 21.86
N TYR A 100 3.19 -2.64 22.92
CA TYR A 100 4.21 -2.76 23.96
C TYR A 100 4.59 -4.22 24.20
N GLY A 101 5.75 -4.45 24.76
CA GLY A 101 6.27 -5.80 25.07
C GLY A 101 7.78 -5.89 24.90
N ASN A 102 8.35 -7.06 25.20
CA ASN A 102 9.79 -7.30 25.16
C ASN A 102 10.37 -7.24 23.74
N VAL A 103 11.68 -7.14 23.63
CA VAL A 103 12.39 -7.23 22.35
C VAL A 103 12.12 -8.60 21.72
N GLY A 104 11.93 -8.64 20.39
CA GLY A 104 11.68 -9.89 19.67
C GLY A 104 10.22 -10.33 19.56
N THR A 105 9.26 -9.69 20.24
CA THR A 105 7.82 -10.08 20.25
C THR A 105 7.04 -9.67 18.99
N GLY A 106 7.69 -9.32 17.87
CA GLY A 106 7.03 -9.06 16.61
C GLY A 106 6.38 -7.69 16.45
N LYS A 107 6.51 -6.74 17.39
CA LYS A 107 5.92 -5.39 17.29
C LYS A 107 6.24 -4.66 15.98
N THR A 108 7.50 -4.64 15.61
CA THR A 108 7.95 -4.02 14.36
C THR A 108 7.41 -4.77 13.13
N HIS A 109 7.33 -6.10 13.19
CA HIS A 109 6.72 -6.91 12.14
C HIS A 109 5.26 -6.51 11.94
N LEU A 110 4.49 -6.50 13.01
CA LEU A 110 3.07 -6.12 12.99
C LEU A 110 2.87 -4.68 12.50
N SER A 111 3.69 -3.73 12.95
CA SER A 111 3.64 -2.34 12.48
C SER A 111 3.88 -2.21 10.97
N ILE A 112 4.84 -2.96 10.42
CA ILE A 112 5.13 -2.94 8.98
C ILE A 112 3.99 -3.62 8.22
N ALA A 113 3.48 -4.77 8.70
CA ALA A 113 2.37 -5.47 8.07
C ALA A 113 1.11 -4.59 7.97
N LEU A 114 0.74 -3.91 9.06
CA LEU A 114 -0.37 -2.94 9.09
C LEU A 114 -0.15 -1.80 8.08
N GLY A 115 1.06 -1.26 8.02
CA GLY A 115 1.38 -0.20 7.06
C GLY A 115 1.32 -0.66 5.61
N ILE A 116 1.72 -1.89 5.31
CA ILE A 116 1.63 -2.48 3.97
C ILE A 116 0.16 -2.67 3.57
N GLU A 117 -0.69 -3.18 4.48
CA GLU A 117 -2.13 -3.32 4.18
C GLU A 117 -2.79 -1.96 3.96
N ALA A 118 -2.47 -0.96 4.75
CA ALA A 118 -2.94 0.40 4.52
C ALA A 118 -2.52 0.93 3.13
N CYS A 119 -1.27 0.69 2.70
CA CYS A 119 -0.83 1.02 1.34
C CYS A 119 -1.60 0.24 0.27
N ASN A 120 -1.91 -1.05 0.50
CA ASN A 120 -2.72 -1.88 -0.39
C ASN A 120 -4.14 -1.33 -0.56
N MET A 121 -4.69 -0.71 0.47
CA MET A 121 -5.97 -0.01 0.43
C MET A 121 -5.88 1.39 -0.21
N GLY A 122 -4.69 1.81 -0.65
CA GLY A 122 -4.48 3.09 -1.30
C GLY A 122 -4.21 4.27 -0.35
N LEU A 123 -3.99 4.00 0.94
CA LEU A 123 -3.70 5.02 1.94
C LEU A 123 -2.21 5.39 1.95
N GLU A 124 -1.90 6.65 2.21
CA GLU A 124 -0.52 7.11 2.34
C GLU A 124 -0.01 6.79 3.75
N VAL A 125 1.11 6.07 3.82
CA VAL A 125 1.78 5.67 5.06
C VAL A 125 3.18 6.27 5.13
N ARG A 126 3.61 6.65 6.33
CA ARG A 126 4.99 7.03 6.63
C ARG A 126 5.49 6.20 7.80
N PHE A 127 6.55 5.43 7.57
CA PHE A 127 7.17 4.59 8.59
C PHE A 127 8.44 5.27 9.11
N PHE A 128 8.55 5.42 10.42
CA PHE A 128 9.71 6.00 11.07
C PHE A 128 10.27 5.06 12.13
N ARG A 129 11.60 4.96 12.17
CA ARG A 129 12.30 4.31 13.29
C ARG A 129 12.79 5.37 14.26
N THR A 130 12.54 5.18 15.54
CA THR A 130 12.96 6.14 16.60
C THR A 130 14.47 6.21 16.80
N SER A 131 15.24 5.24 16.29
CA SER A 131 16.69 5.24 16.25
C SER A 131 17.29 6.12 15.12
N ALA A 132 16.46 6.66 14.21
CA ALA A 132 16.92 7.61 13.20
C ALA A 132 17.12 9.02 13.80
N PRO A 133 18.08 9.83 13.27
CA PRO A 133 18.33 11.18 13.78
C PRO A 133 17.07 12.04 13.79
N ARG A 134 16.97 12.89 14.80
CA ARG A 134 15.81 13.70 15.20
C ARG A 134 15.27 14.69 14.15
N GLU A 135 15.95 14.90 13.04
CA GLU A 135 15.64 15.97 12.09
C GLU A 135 14.35 15.73 11.28
N GLN A 136 13.83 14.50 11.27
CA GLN A 136 12.65 14.14 10.45
C GLN A 136 11.38 13.83 11.25
N ALA A 137 11.48 13.72 12.57
CA ALA A 137 10.33 13.48 13.44
C ALA A 137 10.23 14.62 14.46
N GLY A 138 9.34 15.55 14.23
CA GLY A 138 9.07 16.61 15.20
C GLY A 138 8.71 16.05 16.57
N GLY A 139 9.64 16.19 17.52
CA GLY A 139 9.48 16.21 18.96
C GLY A 139 8.95 14.99 19.69
N THR A 140 9.78 14.34 20.42
CA THR A 140 9.78 13.88 21.83
C THR A 140 10.53 12.56 22.01
N LYS A 141 11.37 12.54 23.07
CA LYS A 141 12.17 11.37 23.48
C LYS A 141 11.26 10.30 24.07
N GLU A 142 11.09 9.19 23.35
CA GLU A 142 10.85 7.87 23.91
C GLU A 142 10.82 6.86 22.76
N SER A 143 11.39 5.67 22.98
CA SER A 143 11.51 4.59 21.97
C SER A 143 10.12 4.02 21.61
N ARG A 144 9.38 4.70 20.76
CA ARG A 144 8.08 4.27 20.24
C ARG A 144 8.13 4.17 18.73
N ASN A 145 7.78 3.03 18.19
CA ASN A 145 7.50 2.91 16.76
C ASN A 145 6.14 3.61 16.51
N ILE A 146 6.18 4.82 15.96
CA ILE A 146 4.97 5.56 15.63
C ILE A 146 4.69 5.33 14.15
N VAL A 147 3.61 4.63 13.83
CA VAL A 147 3.03 4.61 12.49
C VAL A 147 2.13 5.84 12.39
N ARG A 148 2.55 6.87 11.68
CA ARG A 148 1.72 8.03 11.41
C ARG A 148 1.01 7.82 10.09
N LEU A 149 -0.29 7.68 10.13
CA LEU A 149 -1.16 7.66 8.96
C LEU A 149 -1.57 9.11 8.66
N LEU A 150 -1.31 9.56 7.45
CA LEU A 150 -1.76 10.85 6.96
C LEU A 150 -3.02 10.61 6.14
N GLU A 151 -4.11 11.27 6.50
CA GLU A 151 -5.30 11.34 5.66
C GLU A 151 -4.92 12.09 4.38
N GLY A 152 -5.25 11.52 3.23
CA GLY A 152 -5.11 12.20 1.93
C GLY A 152 -6.14 13.34 1.83
N PRO A 153 -5.90 14.36 0.99
CA PRO A 153 -6.92 15.37 0.72
C PRO A 153 -8.15 14.72 0.08
N GLU A 154 -9.34 15.18 0.51
CA GLU A 154 -10.63 14.88 -0.11
C GLU A 154 -10.65 15.26 -1.60
#